data_6c14106422874e3ff0b5a644a61e3d2d
#
_entry.id   6c14106422874e3ff0b5a644a61e3d2d
#
_cell.length_a   1.000
_cell.length_b   1.000
_cell.length_c   1.000
_cell.angle_alpha   90.00
_cell.angle_beta   90.00
_cell.angle_gamma   90.00
#
_symmetry.space_group_name_H-M   'P 1'
#
loop_
_entity.id
_entity.type
_entity.pdbx_description
1 polymer ?
#
loop_
_entity_poly.entity_id
_entity_poly.type
_entity_poly.pdbx_seq_one_letter_code
_entity_poly.pdbx_strand_id
1 'polypeptide(L)'
;NSMQEQGRAEMLDQGIVESQLQPRKMLDVRYVGQSFELTIDCPNASNSFTSKVSEAFNTEHERRFGYKDPKSAIEVVNARLKMIAQSDPYQPEAAQLSSKTPLQKAILDQAQVIFYGESHTTTMYDRSKLLPGNLIEGPAIVFQLDSTTVIPPDWHGTLDVYNNLVLSLKNPD
;
A
#
# COMPACT_ATOMS: atom_id res chain seq x y z
N ASN A 1 16.04 14.52 -22.85
CA ASN A 1 16.82 15.30 -21.86
C ASN A 1 15.96 16.44 -21.23
N SER A 2 15.20 17.26 -21.98
CA SER A 2 14.42 18.37 -21.41
C SER A 2 13.42 17.95 -20.34
N MET A 3 12.64 16.89 -20.54
CA MET A 3 11.69 16.39 -19.52
C MET A 3 12.38 15.97 -18.23
N GLN A 4 13.55 15.33 -18.31
CA GLN A 4 14.30 14.89 -17.15
C GLN A 4 14.92 16.09 -16.40
N GLU A 5 15.43 17.07 -17.11
CA GLU A 5 15.96 18.32 -16.53
C GLU A 5 14.85 19.12 -15.84
N GLN A 6 13.69 19.23 -16.48
CA GLN A 6 12.52 19.87 -15.88
C GLN A 6 12.03 19.14 -14.63
N GLY A 7 11.78 17.85 -14.73
CA GLY A 7 11.31 17.07 -13.58
C GLY A 7 12.30 17.05 -12.41
N ARG A 8 13.61 17.04 -12.71
CA ARG A 8 14.66 17.19 -11.70
C ARG A 8 14.58 18.56 -11.01
N ALA A 9 14.48 19.64 -11.78
CA ALA A 9 14.40 20.99 -11.23
C ALA A 9 13.16 21.16 -10.32
N GLU A 10 12.00 20.66 -10.74
CA GLU A 10 10.77 20.68 -9.95
C GLU A 10 10.92 19.92 -8.62
N MET A 11 11.56 18.75 -8.61
CA MET A 11 11.77 17.97 -7.40
C MET A 11 12.76 18.62 -6.43
N LEU A 12 13.82 19.26 -6.96
CA LEU A 12 14.78 20.00 -6.15
C LEU A 12 14.14 21.25 -5.51
N ASP A 13 13.27 21.93 -6.24
CA ASP A 13 12.51 23.08 -5.73
C ASP A 13 11.57 22.69 -4.57
N GLN A 14 11.06 21.45 -4.59
CA GLN A 14 10.29 20.87 -3.48
C GLN A 14 11.15 20.40 -2.30
N GLY A 15 12.45 20.62 -2.32
CA GLY A 15 13.36 20.28 -1.24
C GLY A 15 13.88 18.82 -1.26
N ILE A 16 13.59 18.06 -2.32
CA ILE A 16 14.14 16.70 -2.47
C ILE A 16 15.62 16.81 -2.88
N VAL A 17 16.49 16.05 -2.23
CA VAL A 17 17.91 16.06 -2.57
C VAL A 17 18.22 15.18 -3.78
N GLU A 18 19.22 15.60 -4.56
CA GLU A 18 19.61 14.94 -5.81
C GLU A 18 19.85 13.43 -5.68
N SER A 19 20.50 13.00 -4.60
CA SER A 19 20.83 11.58 -4.35
C SER A 19 19.62 10.68 -4.16
N GLN A 20 18.44 11.26 -3.87
CA GLN A 20 17.18 10.53 -3.71
C GLN A 20 16.40 10.40 -5.02
N LEU A 21 16.80 11.13 -6.08
CA LEU A 21 16.06 11.18 -7.33
C LEU A 21 16.35 10.00 -8.23
N GLN A 22 15.30 9.30 -8.64
CA GLN A 22 15.37 8.23 -9.63
C GLN A 22 14.39 8.51 -10.77
N PRO A 23 14.90 8.79 -11.98
CA PRO A 23 14.06 8.94 -13.16
C PRO A 23 13.67 7.56 -13.71
N ARG A 24 12.37 7.29 -13.84
CA ARG A 24 11.84 6.15 -14.56
C ARG A 24 11.25 6.62 -15.88
N LYS A 25 11.85 6.18 -16.99
CA LYS A 25 11.43 6.48 -18.35
C LYS A 25 10.51 5.37 -18.84
N MET A 26 9.38 5.75 -19.42
CA MET A 26 8.39 4.79 -19.91
C MET A 26 7.88 5.23 -21.29
N LEU A 27 7.38 4.28 -22.06
CA LEU A 27 6.76 4.50 -23.37
C LEU A 27 5.37 3.90 -23.36
N ASP A 28 4.38 4.64 -23.86
CA ASP A 28 3.09 4.08 -24.22
C ASP A 28 3.17 3.63 -25.66
N VAL A 29 3.00 2.33 -25.89
CA VAL A 29 3.19 1.66 -27.19
C VAL A 29 1.94 0.86 -27.52
N ARG A 30 1.57 0.83 -28.81
CA ARG A 30 0.46 0.00 -29.30
C ARG A 30 0.80 -0.58 -30.67
N TYR A 31 0.09 -1.60 -31.10
CA TYR A 31 0.10 -1.96 -32.53
C TYR A 31 -0.60 -0.87 -33.34
N VAL A 32 -0.09 -0.60 -34.51
CA VAL A 32 -0.70 0.40 -35.42
C VAL A 32 -2.16 0.04 -35.68
N GLY A 33 -3.05 1.01 -35.46
CA GLY A 33 -4.49 0.83 -35.65
C GLY A 33 -5.25 0.30 -34.42
N GLN A 34 -4.58 -0.01 -33.32
CA GLN A 34 -5.25 -0.34 -32.04
C GLN A 34 -5.60 0.93 -31.25
N SER A 35 -6.69 0.84 -30.47
CA SER A 35 -7.17 1.95 -29.63
C SER A 35 -6.50 1.99 -28.26
N PHE A 36 -5.88 0.90 -27.80
CA PHE A 36 -5.27 0.79 -26.47
C PHE A 36 -3.77 0.72 -26.57
N GLU A 37 -3.08 1.51 -25.74
CA GLU A 37 -1.65 1.45 -25.54
C GLU A 37 -1.31 0.70 -24.25
N LEU A 38 -0.13 0.09 -24.23
CA LEU A 38 0.52 -0.47 -23.06
C LEU A 38 1.73 0.38 -22.69
N THR A 39 1.85 0.67 -21.41
CA THR A 39 3.03 1.34 -20.88
C THR A 39 4.13 0.30 -20.59
N ILE A 40 5.27 0.47 -21.22
CA ILE A 40 6.48 -0.34 -20.99
C ILE A 40 7.61 0.54 -20.45
N ASP A 41 8.56 -0.07 -19.74
CA ASP A 41 9.80 0.64 -19.40
C ASP A 41 10.58 0.96 -20.68
N CYS A 42 11.09 2.19 -20.78
CA CYS A 42 11.86 2.62 -21.93
C CYS A 42 13.24 1.95 -21.91
N PRO A 43 13.58 1.15 -22.92
CA PRO A 43 14.91 0.55 -23.01
C PRO A 43 16.01 1.61 -23.09
N ASN A 44 17.21 1.26 -22.66
CA ASN A 44 18.37 2.14 -22.84
C ASN A 44 18.66 2.41 -24.32
N ALA A 45 18.99 3.66 -24.62
CA ALA A 45 19.36 4.08 -25.97
C ALA A 45 20.53 3.24 -26.51
N SER A 46 20.35 2.63 -27.68
CA SER A 46 21.35 1.81 -28.36
C SER A 46 20.99 1.66 -29.84
N ASN A 47 21.89 1.14 -30.64
CA ASN A 47 21.60 0.83 -32.05
C ASN A 47 20.45 -0.18 -32.23
N SER A 48 20.10 -0.94 -31.21
CA SER A 48 18.97 -1.88 -31.14
C SER A 48 17.75 -1.35 -30.40
N PHE A 49 17.62 -0.05 -30.23
CA PHE A 49 16.54 0.56 -29.45
C PHE A 49 15.15 0.12 -29.93
N THR A 50 14.90 0.24 -31.24
CA THR A 50 13.60 -0.10 -31.83
C THR A 50 13.24 -1.58 -31.62
N SER A 51 14.19 -2.50 -31.80
CA SER A 51 13.96 -3.93 -31.58
C SER A 51 13.69 -4.24 -30.08
N LYS A 52 14.40 -3.57 -29.17
CA LYS A 52 14.15 -3.72 -27.72
C LYS A 52 12.78 -3.18 -27.32
N VAL A 53 12.33 -2.06 -27.88
CA VAL A 53 10.97 -1.54 -27.66
C VAL A 53 9.92 -2.55 -28.15
N SER A 54 10.11 -3.11 -29.35
CA SER A 54 9.20 -4.12 -29.91
C SER A 54 9.17 -5.38 -29.06
N GLU A 55 10.30 -5.87 -28.61
CA GLU A 55 10.39 -7.05 -27.74
C GLU A 55 9.70 -6.82 -26.39
N ALA A 56 10.00 -5.72 -25.73
CA ALA A 56 9.40 -5.35 -24.45
C ALA A 56 7.87 -5.20 -24.58
N PHE A 57 7.39 -4.55 -25.62
CA PHE A 57 5.97 -4.40 -25.90
C PHE A 57 5.29 -5.75 -26.14
N ASN A 58 5.84 -6.59 -27.01
CA ASN A 58 5.29 -7.91 -27.31
C ASN A 58 5.24 -8.81 -26.07
N THR A 59 6.26 -8.75 -25.22
CA THR A 59 6.29 -9.50 -23.95
C THR A 59 5.19 -9.04 -23.00
N GLU A 60 5.02 -7.73 -22.84
CA GLU A 60 3.97 -7.18 -21.97
C GLU A 60 2.57 -7.43 -22.54
N HIS A 61 2.41 -7.36 -23.86
CA HIS A 61 1.15 -7.65 -24.54
C HIS A 61 0.75 -9.12 -24.36
N GLU A 62 1.69 -10.06 -24.53
CA GLU A 62 1.45 -11.48 -24.28
C GLU A 62 1.11 -11.75 -22.80
N ARG A 63 1.82 -11.10 -21.87
CA ARG A 63 1.53 -11.21 -20.42
C ARG A 63 0.12 -10.75 -20.07
N ARG A 64 -0.37 -9.66 -20.69
CA ARG A 64 -1.64 -9.03 -20.35
C ARG A 64 -2.84 -9.60 -21.09
N PHE A 65 -2.65 -10.00 -22.35
CA PHE A 65 -3.73 -10.42 -23.24
C PHE A 65 -3.63 -11.87 -23.72
N GLY A 66 -2.55 -12.57 -23.37
CA GLY A 66 -2.33 -13.99 -23.74
C GLY A 66 -1.85 -14.21 -25.17
N TYR A 67 -1.57 -13.15 -25.94
CA TYR A 67 -1.05 -13.25 -27.30
C TYR A 67 -0.11 -12.08 -27.65
N LYS A 68 0.71 -12.26 -28.70
CA LYS A 68 1.53 -11.23 -29.31
C LYS A 68 1.55 -11.39 -30.81
N ASP A 69 1.82 -10.32 -31.53
CA ASP A 69 2.05 -10.33 -32.98
C ASP A 69 3.36 -9.60 -33.37
N PRO A 70 4.51 -10.30 -33.35
CA PRO A 70 5.79 -9.69 -33.65
C PRO A 70 5.94 -9.19 -35.12
N LYS A 71 4.98 -9.52 -36.00
CA LYS A 71 4.98 -9.07 -37.38
C LYS A 71 4.25 -7.77 -37.61
N SER A 72 3.35 -7.43 -36.71
CA SER A 72 2.60 -6.17 -36.75
C SER A 72 3.48 -4.99 -36.38
N ALA A 73 3.33 -3.90 -37.12
CA ALA A 73 4.01 -2.64 -36.81
C ALA A 73 3.48 -2.06 -35.47
N ILE A 74 4.39 -1.50 -34.70
CA ILE A 74 4.07 -0.79 -33.44
C ILE A 74 4.33 0.70 -33.60
N GLU A 75 3.61 1.50 -32.80
CA GLU A 75 3.85 2.94 -32.70
C GLU A 75 3.97 3.35 -31.25
N VAL A 76 4.86 4.31 -30.97
CA VAL A 76 4.98 4.96 -29.67
C VAL A 76 4.01 6.14 -29.65
N VAL A 77 3.05 6.10 -28.75
CA VAL A 77 2.01 7.14 -28.61
C VAL A 77 2.50 8.27 -27.70
N ASN A 78 3.11 7.90 -26.56
CA ASN A 78 3.63 8.85 -25.58
C ASN A 78 4.99 8.42 -25.05
N ALA A 79 5.81 9.40 -24.68
CA ALA A 79 6.96 9.21 -23.80
C ALA A 79 6.60 9.75 -22.41
N ARG A 80 6.82 8.96 -21.38
CA ARG A 80 6.53 9.34 -19.99
C ARG A 80 7.80 9.37 -19.15
N LEU A 81 7.88 10.33 -18.27
CA LEU A 81 8.90 10.39 -17.23
C LEU A 81 8.22 10.43 -15.87
N LYS A 82 8.62 9.53 -14.99
CA LYS A 82 8.26 9.56 -13.58
C LYS A 82 9.52 9.84 -12.76
N MET A 83 9.53 10.97 -12.05
CA MET A 83 10.57 11.25 -11.05
C MET A 83 10.14 10.63 -9.72
N ILE A 84 10.99 9.80 -9.14
CA ILE A 84 10.73 9.09 -7.89
C ILE A 84 11.74 9.62 -6.86
N ALA A 85 11.25 10.15 -5.74
CA ALA A 85 12.08 10.44 -4.59
C ALA A 85 12.15 9.17 -3.71
N GLN A 86 13.34 8.63 -3.55
CA GLN A 86 13.55 7.57 -2.57
C GLN A 86 13.67 8.18 -1.18
N SER A 87 12.81 7.77 -0.28
CA SER A 87 12.97 8.01 1.15
C SER A 87 13.45 6.74 1.85
N ASP A 88 14.13 6.91 2.95
CA ASP A 88 14.41 5.77 3.81
C ASP A 88 13.08 5.13 4.24
N PRO A 89 12.98 3.80 4.20
CA PRO A 89 11.77 3.13 4.64
C PRO A 89 11.55 3.44 6.13
N TYR A 90 10.32 3.82 6.47
CA TYR A 90 9.94 3.96 7.87
C TYR A 90 10.16 2.63 8.59
N GLN A 91 11.00 2.66 9.62
CA GLN A 91 11.25 1.51 10.50
C GLN A 91 10.63 1.82 11.86
N PRO A 92 9.44 1.25 12.15
CA PRO A 92 8.82 1.45 13.46
C PRO A 92 9.69 0.83 14.55
N GLU A 93 9.90 1.56 15.63
CA GLU A 93 10.55 1.03 16.82
C GLU A 93 9.62 0.05 17.54
N ALA A 94 10.16 -1.13 17.86
CA ALA A 94 9.44 -2.10 18.65
C ALA A 94 9.36 -1.66 20.11
N ALA A 95 8.15 -1.46 20.62
CA ALA A 95 7.92 -1.15 22.02
C ALA A 95 8.03 -2.40 22.89
N GLN A 96 8.33 -2.22 24.16
CA GLN A 96 8.24 -3.32 25.13
C GLN A 96 6.79 -3.73 25.36
N LEU A 97 6.57 -5.04 25.42
CA LEU A 97 5.25 -5.57 25.74
C LEU A 97 4.88 -5.27 27.21
N SER A 98 3.70 -4.73 27.39
CA SER A 98 3.08 -4.48 28.68
C SER A 98 2.26 -5.70 29.16
N SER A 99 1.48 -5.53 30.21
CA SER A 99 0.52 -6.53 30.69
C SER A 99 -0.50 -6.88 29.63
N LYS A 100 -0.95 -8.15 29.60
CA LYS A 100 -2.08 -8.56 28.75
C LYS A 100 -3.38 -7.81 29.12
N THR A 101 -3.58 -7.49 30.39
CA THR A 101 -4.79 -6.79 30.85
C THR A 101 -4.65 -5.29 30.59
N PRO A 102 -5.58 -4.68 29.85
CA PRO A 102 -5.63 -3.23 29.67
C PRO A 102 -5.77 -2.51 31.02
N LEU A 103 -5.14 -1.35 31.11
CA LEU A 103 -5.30 -0.50 32.30
C LEU A 103 -6.74 0.00 32.39
N GLN A 104 -7.25 0.16 33.61
CA GLN A 104 -8.62 0.67 33.88
C GLN A 104 -8.89 2.01 33.18
N LYS A 105 -7.88 2.89 33.07
CA LYS A 105 -7.99 4.18 32.38
C LYS A 105 -8.22 4.06 30.85
N ALA A 106 -7.99 2.88 30.27
CA ALA A 106 -8.25 2.62 28.86
C ALA A 106 -9.72 2.24 28.61
N ILE A 107 -10.46 1.87 29.64
CA ILE A 107 -11.89 1.56 29.56
C ILE A 107 -12.66 2.89 29.65
N LEU A 108 -13.49 3.15 28.64
CA LEU A 108 -14.36 4.32 28.57
C LEU A 108 -15.69 4.05 29.24
N ASP A 109 -16.34 2.93 28.85
CA ASP A 109 -17.69 2.58 29.32
C ASP A 109 -18.00 1.11 29.00
N GLN A 110 -19.18 0.66 29.45
CA GLN A 110 -19.80 -0.60 29.06
C GLN A 110 -21.24 -0.38 28.65
N ALA A 111 -21.68 -0.98 27.56
CA ALA A 111 -23.06 -0.87 27.07
C ALA A 111 -23.55 -2.20 26.52
N GLN A 112 -24.88 -2.32 26.40
CA GLN A 112 -25.52 -3.44 25.72
C GLN A 112 -25.48 -3.17 24.22
N VAL A 113 -24.82 -4.07 23.46
CA VAL A 113 -24.72 -3.99 22.01
C VAL A 113 -25.20 -5.30 21.39
N ILE A 114 -25.90 -5.21 20.27
CA ILE A 114 -26.42 -6.39 19.57
C ILE A 114 -25.37 -6.91 18.59
N PHE A 115 -24.98 -8.17 18.79
CA PHE A 115 -24.17 -8.93 17.83
C PHE A 115 -24.96 -10.17 17.40
N TYR A 116 -25.06 -10.41 16.11
CA TYR A 116 -25.72 -11.60 15.53
C TYR A 116 -27.17 -11.80 16.03
N GLY A 117 -27.87 -10.70 16.39
CA GLY A 117 -29.22 -10.72 16.91
C GLY A 117 -29.33 -10.90 18.44
N GLU A 118 -28.23 -11.07 19.14
CA GLU A 118 -28.19 -11.24 20.60
C GLU A 118 -27.56 -10.01 21.28
N SER A 119 -28.05 -9.69 22.49
CA SER A 119 -27.53 -8.58 23.27
C SER A 119 -26.37 -9.00 24.14
N HIS A 120 -25.26 -8.29 24.02
CA HIS A 120 -24.02 -8.56 24.77
C HIS A 120 -23.54 -7.34 25.53
N THR A 121 -23.08 -7.54 26.76
CA THR A 121 -22.36 -6.49 27.51
C THR A 121 -21.02 -6.26 26.84
N THR A 122 -20.81 -5.09 26.25
CA THR A 122 -19.67 -4.73 25.41
C THR A 122 -18.84 -3.66 26.06
N THR A 123 -17.54 -3.92 26.23
CA THR A 123 -16.61 -2.94 26.82
C THR A 123 -16.08 -2.01 25.72
N MET A 124 -16.06 -0.72 26.03
CA MET A 124 -15.59 0.34 25.16
C MET A 124 -14.21 0.82 25.60
N TYR A 125 -13.26 0.88 24.69
CA TYR A 125 -11.88 1.25 24.97
C TYR A 125 -11.44 2.50 24.21
N ASP A 126 -10.59 3.29 24.86
CA ASP A 126 -9.83 4.37 24.23
C ASP A 126 -8.52 3.79 23.66
N ARG A 127 -8.41 3.80 22.33
CA ARG A 127 -7.24 3.28 21.62
C ARG A 127 -5.92 3.90 22.07
N SER A 128 -5.94 5.19 22.40
CA SER A 128 -4.74 5.95 22.80
C SER A 128 -4.17 5.53 24.16
N LYS A 129 -4.95 4.83 24.97
CA LYS A 129 -4.57 4.35 26.30
C LYS A 129 -4.26 2.86 26.37
N LEU A 130 -4.46 2.16 25.26
CA LEU A 130 -4.05 0.75 25.11
C LEU A 130 -2.55 0.67 24.85
N LEU A 131 -1.90 -0.35 25.38
CA LEU A 131 -0.46 -0.54 25.34
C LEU A 131 -0.11 -1.83 24.58
N PRO A 132 1.05 -1.89 23.91
CA PRO A 132 1.57 -3.12 23.32
C PRO A 132 1.53 -4.29 24.32
N GLY A 133 1.04 -5.45 23.89
CA GLY A 133 0.82 -6.61 24.74
C GLY A 133 -0.60 -6.73 25.30
N ASN A 134 -1.42 -5.68 25.30
CA ASN A 134 -2.80 -5.78 25.77
C ASN A 134 -3.60 -6.75 24.91
N LEU A 135 -4.40 -7.58 25.55
CA LEU A 135 -5.40 -8.48 24.99
C LEU A 135 -6.78 -7.94 25.30
N ILE A 136 -7.58 -7.76 24.28
CA ILE A 136 -8.96 -7.25 24.37
C ILE A 136 -9.88 -8.38 23.93
N GLU A 137 -10.61 -8.93 24.89
CA GLU A 137 -11.61 -9.95 24.61
C GLU A 137 -12.87 -9.31 24.02
N GLY A 138 -13.38 -9.88 22.90
CA GLY A 138 -14.69 -9.51 22.40
C GLY A 138 -15.84 -10.13 23.22
N PRO A 139 -17.01 -9.49 23.25
CA PRO A 139 -17.34 -8.30 22.48
C PRO A 139 -16.72 -7.02 23.05
N ALA A 140 -16.13 -6.22 22.20
CA ALA A 140 -15.54 -4.94 22.56
C ALA A 140 -15.59 -3.92 21.42
N ILE A 141 -15.52 -2.65 21.75
CA ILE A 141 -15.40 -1.55 20.78
C ILE A 141 -14.20 -0.69 21.16
N VAL A 142 -13.32 -0.46 20.22
CA VAL A 142 -12.13 0.38 20.42
C VAL A 142 -12.30 1.66 19.61
N PHE A 143 -12.38 2.78 20.31
CA PHE A 143 -12.51 4.11 19.72
C PHE A 143 -11.14 4.74 19.50
N GLN A 144 -10.94 5.31 18.33
CA GLN A 144 -9.80 6.13 17.93
C GLN A 144 -10.34 7.42 17.31
N LEU A 145 -9.49 8.46 17.22
CA LEU A 145 -9.90 9.78 16.73
C LEU A 145 -10.60 9.74 15.37
N ASP A 146 -10.12 8.90 14.48
CA ASP A 146 -10.51 8.80 13.07
C ASP A 146 -11.16 7.47 12.69
N SER A 147 -11.28 6.52 13.63
CA SER A 147 -11.81 5.18 13.37
C SER A 147 -12.40 4.51 14.60
N THR A 148 -13.20 3.49 14.36
CA THR A 148 -13.77 2.62 15.40
C THR A 148 -13.56 1.18 15.00
N THR A 149 -12.94 0.39 15.88
CA THR A 149 -12.77 -1.06 15.65
C THR A 149 -13.77 -1.81 16.51
N VAL A 150 -14.57 -2.66 15.88
CA VAL A 150 -15.52 -3.55 16.55
C VAL A 150 -14.89 -4.94 16.64
N ILE A 151 -14.83 -5.50 17.83
CA ILE A 151 -14.34 -6.85 18.12
C ILE A 151 -15.56 -7.71 18.51
N PRO A 152 -16.02 -8.64 17.65
CA PRO A 152 -17.18 -9.49 17.92
C PRO A 152 -16.95 -10.46 19.11
N PRO A 153 -17.99 -11.12 19.63
CA PRO A 153 -17.89 -12.03 20.77
C PRO A 153 -16.85 -13.16 20.63
N ASP A 154 -16.72 -13.71 19.41
CA ASP A 154 -15.83 -14.86 19.08
C ASP A 154 -14.42 -14.42 18.72
N TRP A 155 -14.14 -13.09 18.75
CA TRP A 155 -12.85 -12.53 18.40
C TRP A 155 -12.13 -11.97 19.64
N HIS A 156 -10.84 -11.83 19.52
CA HIS A 156 -10.03 -11.01 20.41
C HIS A 156 -9.11 -10.10 19.61
N GLY A 157 -8.69 -9.02 20.23
CA GLY A 157 -7.71 -8.08 19.71
C GLY A 157 -6.44 -8.11 20.55
N THR A 158 -5.27 -8.16 19.91
CA THR A 158 -3.97 -8.07 20.59
C THR A 158 -3.19 -6.88 20.04
N LEU A 159 -2.59 -6.08 20.91
CA LEU A 159 -1.67 -5.05 20.48
C LEU A 159 -0.27 -5.63 20.37
N ASP A 160 0.30 -5.58 19.16
CA ASP A 160 1.65 -6.05 18.92
C ASP A 160 2.73 -5.04 19.39
N VAL A 161 4.00 -5.38 19.21
CA VAL A 161 5.15 -4.53 19.58
C VAL A 161 5.22 -3.21 18.81
N TYR A 162 4.57 -3.13 17.66
CA TYR A 162 4.47 -1.93 16.83
C TYR A 162 3.18 -1.14 17.09
N ASN A 163 2.45 -1.53 18.12
CA ASN A 163 1.17 -0.95 18.49
C ASN A 163 0.07 -1.14 17.43
N ASN A 164 0.14 -2.19 16.60
CA ASN A 164 -0.97 -2.57 15.74
C ASN A 164 -2.01 -3.35 16.55
N LEU A 165 -3.29 -3.12 16.29
CA LEU A 165 -4.39 -3.92 16.83
C LEU A 165 -4.67 -5.07 15.84
N VAL A 166 -4.26 -6.27 16.21
CA VAL A 166 -4.44 -7.49 15.43
C VAL A 166 -5.64 -8.25 15.94
N LEU A 167 -6.62 -8.51 15.07
CA LEU A 167 -7.83 -9.26 15.43
C LEU A 167 -7.68 -10.72 15.02
N SER A 168 -8.06 -11.63 15.92
CA SER A 168 -8.03 -13.08 15.68
C SER A 168 -9.27 -13.76 16.25
N LEU A 169 -9.70 -14.86 15.61
CA LEU A 169 -10.75 -15.73 16.16
C LEU A 169 -10.24 -16.42 17.44
N LYS A 170 -11.12 -16.57 18.43
CA LYS A 170 -10.79 -17.23 19.70
C LYS A 170 -10.49 -18.74 19.53
N ASN A 171 -11.20 -19.39 18.63
CA ASN A 171 -11.03 -20.80 18.29
C ASN A 171 -10.99 -20.93 16.77
N PRO A 172 -9.85 -20.78 16.12
CA PRO A 172 -9.74 -21.12 14.70
C PRO A 172 -9.86 -22.65 14.57
N ASP A 173 -10.91 -23.14 13.90
CA ASP A 173 -11.03 -24.56 13.51
C ASP A 173 -9.92 -24.96 12.52
#